data_1a44f760266642a06bd7fb22f7502827
#
_entry.id   1a44f760266642a06bd7fb22f7502827
#
_cell.length_a   1.000
_cell.length_b   1.000
_cell.length_c   1.000
_cell.angle_alpha   90.00
_cell.angle_beta   90.00
_cell.angle_gamma   90.00
#
_symmetry.space_group_name_H-M   'P 1'
#
loop_
_entity.id
_entity.type
_entity.pdbx_description
1 polymer ?
#
loop_
_entity_poly.entity_id
_entity_poly.type
_entity_poly.pdbx_seq_one_letter_code
_entity_poly.pdbx_strand_id
1 'polypeptide(L)'
;KGMTIYELAKNSITTRGEDPYIQTAQNQCVDLLSAAQNAADETILQMLEMADVSALFFTPSLEEVCTPCIADKDNAFYLSGNGQHHSVADLIQEGGRLRESGVTFPQESVPGPESTASIVFTSGTTNYSKPVMLSHKAILTNASDALANVAIGEVAFTSLPFYHTYGMTCSVLSMLIGKAHLFINGNLRTVARDIHLANPHTMLTVPLMLETIYNKIWITAEETGKAKQLKTLFSLKKTMFDLGIRKSGKTLDALREKCFGTIRLIICGGAHMSSEIMEKFECMGVTVLQGYGITECAPLVSVNRNRANKLNSVGLVTANCEVKIEDGEIFVRGQNVMKGYYKYPELTEEVLKDGWFATGDVGYMDKDGFLYITGRKKNLIVFKNGKKLSPEKLEERLKKIPLIQDVVVYGAVSGVSTDDVQVAVSIYPNKEKSEGMTSYEILEALQTEINLINRELPLYQQIQMVSIRQQEFSKTALQKIKRHLA
;
A
#
# COMPACT_ATOMS: atom_id res chain seq x y z
N LYS A 1 -14.40 15.31 22.26
CA LYS A 1 -15.53 15.22 21.30
C LYS A 1 -14.92 14.86 19.95
N GLY A 2 -15.47 13.83 19.27
CA GLY A 2 -14.99 13.43 17.95
C GLY A 2 -15.26 14.53 16.92
N MET A 3 -14.32 14.73 16.00
CA MET A 3 -14.40 15.68 14.90
C MET A 3 -14.80 14.92 13.62
N THR A 4 -15.54 15.56 12.73
CA THR A 4 -15.85 15.04 11.40
C THR A 4 -14.81 15.50 10.37
N ILE A 5 -14.73 14.82 9.22
CA ILE A 5 -13.86 15.25 8.10
C ILE A 5 -14.24 16.65 7.63
N TYR A 6 -15.54 16.98 7.64
CA TYR A 6 -16.04 18.32 7.30
C TYR A 6 -15.52 19.40 8.27
N GLU A 7 -15.59 19.15 9.59
CA GLU A 7 -15.08 20.08 10.61
C GLU A 7 -13.55 20.24 10.51
N LEU A 8 -12.83 19.18 10.19
CA LEU A 8 -11.40 19.25 9.92
C LEU A 8 -11.10 20.16 8.73
N ALA A 9 -11.76 19.94 7.59
CA ALA A 9 -11.57 20.73 6.39
C ALA A 9 -11.89 22.22 6.65
N LYS A 10 -13.02 22.51 7.30
CA LYS A 10 -13.42 23.86 7.68
C LYS A 10 -12.38 24.55 8.58
N ASN A 11 -11.90 23.87 9.61
CA ASN A 11 -10.89 24.39 10.52
C ASN A 11 -9.53 24.62 9.85
N SER A 12 -9.15 23.75 8.91
CA SER A 12 -7.90 23.90 8.17
C SER A 12 -7.90 25.10 7.24
N ILE A 13 -9.03 25.36 6.57
CA ILE A 13 -9.20 26.51 5.66
C ILE A 13 -9.19 27.84 6.45
N THR A 14 -9.87 27.90 7.60
CA THR A 14 -9.98 29.13 8.39
C THR A 14 -8.69 29.54 9.11
N THR A 15 -7.76 28.62 9.36
CA THR A 15 -6.55 28.91 10.13
C THR A 15 -5.35 29.40 9.31
N ARG A 16 -5.34 29.25 7.97
CA ARG A 16 -4.19 29.62 7.12
C ARG A 16 -4.51 30.60 5.95
N GLY A 17 -5.75 31.05 5.77
CA GLY A 17 -6.10 31.93 4.66
C GLY A 17 -6.08 31.22 3.31
N GLU A 18 -5.67 31.93 2.25
CA GLU A 18 -5.76 31.49 0.84
C GLU A 18 -4.61 30.57 0.38
N ASP A 19 -3.67 30.16 1.25
CA ASP A 19 -2.56 29.29 0.87
C ASP A 19 -3.03 27.89 0.50
N PRO A 20 -2.74 27.41 -0.71
CA PRO A 20 -3.11 26.04 -1.11
C PRO A 20 -2.27 25.01 -0.35
N TYR A 21 -2.91 24.20 0.48
CA TYR A 21 -2.24 23.12 1.22
C TYR A 21 -1.85 21.93 0.35
N ILE A 22 -2.44 21.81 -0.83
CA ILE A 22 -2.25 20.71 -1.75
C ILE A 22 -1.82 21.28 -3.10
N GLN A 23 -0.62 20.95 -3.53
CA GLN A 23 -0.14 21.24 -4.87
C GLN A 23 -0.13 19.95 -5.70
N THR A 24 -0.68 20.02 -6.91
CA THR A 24 -0.58 18.95 -7.89
C THR A 24 0.38 19.34 -9.00
N ALA A 25 1.25 18.42 -9.42
CA ALA A 25 2.00 18.59 -10.65
C ALA A 25 1.05 18.49 -11.83
N GLN A 26 0.74 19.62 -12.44
CA GLN A 26 -0.11 19.72 -13.63
C GLN A 26 -1.54 19.18 -13.47
N ASN A 27 -2.49 20.04 -13.14
CA ASN A 27 -3.96 19.96 -13.36
C ASN A 27 -4.61 18.58 -13.57
N GLN A 28 -4.05 17.52 -13.00
CA GLN A 28 -4.68 16.21 -13.05
C GLN A 28 -5.51 16.03 -11.78
N CYS A 29 -6.82 16.10 -11.93
CA CYS A 29 -7.74 15.55 -10.92
C CYS A 29 -7.33 14.13 -10.61
N VAL A 30 -7.20 13.81 -9.33
CA VAL A 30 -6.96 12.45 -8.90
C VAL A 30 -8.23 11.65 -9.19
N ASP A 31 -8.08 10.71 -10.10
CA ASP A 31 -9.15 9.83 -10.52
C ASP A 31 -9.46 8.83 -9.41
N LEU A 32 -10.53 9.06 -8.67
CA LEU A 32 -11.01 8.13 -7.63
C LEU A 32 -11.39 6.77 -8.22
N LEU A 33 -11.63 6.71 -9.53
CA LEU A 33 -11.94 5.51 -10.28
C LEU A 33 -10.75 4.92 -11.06
N SER A 34 -9.53 5.41 -10.86
CA SER A 34 -8.35 4.79 -11.48
C SER A 34 -8.11 3.34 -11.02
N ALA A 35 -8.73 2.92 -9.91
CA ALA A 35 -8.88 1.51 -9.56
C ALA A 35 -9.68 0.72 -10.60
N ALA A 36 -10.59 1.38 -11.28
CA ALA A 36 -11.47 0.80 -12.28
C ALA A 36 -10.80 0.60 -13.65
N GLN A 37 -9.75 1.33 -13.98
CA GLN A 37 -9.00 1.13 -15.24
C GLN A 37 -8.38 -0.28 -15.36
N ASN A 38 -8.29 -1.02 -14.25
CA ASN A 38 -7.82 -2.40 -14.21
C ASN A 38 -8.91 -3.41 -13.77
N ALA A 39 -10.13 -2.94 -13.53
CA ALA A 39 -11.26 -3.81 -13.23
C ALA A 39 -12.06 -4.03 -14.52
N ALA A 40 -12.53 -5.25 -14.76
CA ALA A 40 -13.51 -5.50 -15.80
C ALA A 40 -14.78 -4.68 -15.54
N ASP A 41 -15.45 -4.20 -16.57
CA ASP A 41 -16.65 -3.34 -16.48
C ASP A 41 -17.69 -3.90 -15.52
N GLU A 42 -17.88 -5.22 -15.49
CA GLU A 42 -18.74 -5.94 -14.54
C GLU A 42 -18.39 -5.70 -13.07
N THR A 43 -17.11 -5.51 -12.75
CA THR A 43 -16.68 -5.28 -11.36
C THR A 43 -17.10 -3.91 -10.85
N ILE A 44 -17.12 -2.90 -11.72
CA ILE A 44 -17.55 -1.54 -11.36
C ILE A 44 -19.05 -1.53 -11.13
N LEU A 45 -19.82 -2.13 -12.04
CA LEU A 45 -21.27 -2.30 -11.93
C LEU A 45 -21.63 -2.94 -10.59
N GLN A 46 -21.01 -4.08 -10.27
CA GLN A 46 -21.21 -4.77 -8.99
C GLN A 46 -20.90 -3.88 -7.78
N MET A 47 -19.81 -3.12 -7.80
CA MET A 47 -19.45 -2.22 -6.69
C MET A 47 -20.49 -1.10 -6.51
N LEU A 48 -21.00 -0.51 -7.59
CA LEU A 48 -22.01 0.55 -7.56
C LEU A 48 -23.35 0.04 -7.02
N GLU A 49 -23.78 -1.15 -7.46
CA GLU A 49 -24.99 -1.82 -6.96
C GLU A 49 -24.86 -2.19 -5.47
N MET A 50 -23.71 -2.75 -5.07
CA MET A 50 -23.44 -3.11 -3.69
C MET A 50 -23.47 -1.91 -2.74
N ALA A 51 -23.07 -0.73 -3.20
CA ALA A 51 -22.92 0.48 -2.38
C ALA A 51 -24.17 1.39 -2.39
N ASP A 52 -25.23 1.06 -3.15
CA ASP A 52 -26.43 1.93 -3.32
C ASP A 52 -26.07 3.36 -3.72
N VAL A 53 -25.27 3.50 -4.76
CA VAL A 53 -24.73 4.81 -5.17
C VAL A 53 -25.86 5.68 -5.72
N SER A 54 -26.04 6.87 -5.13
CA SER A 54 -27.05 7.86 -5.55
C SER A 54 -26.50 8.88 -6.55
N ALA A 55 -25.17 9.11 -6.56
CA ALA A 55 -24.53 10.01 -7.50
C ALA A 55 -23.14 9.46 -7.86
N LEU A 56 -22.72 9.66 -9.12
CA LEU A 56 -21.46 9.17 -9.63
C LEU A 56 -20.60 10.30 -10.17
N PHE A 57 -19.38 10.41 -9.65
CA PHE A 57 -18.37 11.37 -10.12
C PHE A 57 -17.26 10.61 -10.85
N PHE A 58 -17.01 10.96 -12.10
CA PHE A 58 -16.03 10.24 -12.93
C PHE A 58 -15.31 11.17 -13.90
N THR A 59 -14.19 10.71 -14.45
CA THR A 59 -13.46 11.43 -15.51
C THR A 59 -14.05 11.09 -16.89
N PRO A 60 -13.92 11.97 -17.89
CA PRO A 60 -14.40 11.69 -19.25
C PRO A 60 -13.84 10.40 -19.87
N SER A 61 -12.66 9.97 -19.44
CA SER A 61 -12.03 8.72 -19.91
C SER A 61 -12.77 7.45 -19.45
N LEU A 62 -13.67 7.55 -18.48
CA LEU A 62 -14.47 6.43 -17.94
C LEU A 62 -15.94 6.51 -18.37
N GLU A 63 -16.29 7.40 -19.27
CA GLU A 63 -17.69 7.61 -19.69
C GLU A 63 -18.33 6.33 -20.23
N GLU A 64 -17.64 5.62 -21.13
CA GLU A 64 -18.18 4.37 -21.71
C GLU A 64 -18.46 3.31 -20.66
N VAL A 65 -17.61 3.25 -19.62
CA VAL A 65 -17.73 2.29 -18.52
C VAL A 65 -18.84 2.70 -17.52
N CYS A 66 -18.95 4.00 -17.24
CA CYS A 66 -19.87 4.51 -16.23
C CYS A 66 -21.28 4.75 -16.77
N THR A 67 -21.46 5.06 -18.04
CA THR A 67 -22.76 5.36 -18.66
C THR A 67 -23.80 4.24 -18.47
N PRO A 68 -23.48 2.95 -18.62
CA PRO A 68 -24.45 1.88 -18.37
C PRO A 68 -24.91 1.78 -16.91
N CYS A 69 -24.10 2.34 -15.98
CA CYS A 69 -24.36 2.26 -14.54
C CYS A 69 -25.28 3.37 -14.04
N ILE A 70 -25.60 4.36 -14.88
CA ILE A 70 -26.33 5.57 -14.49
C ILE A 70 -27.76 5.45 -14.98
N ALA A 71 -28.65 5.06 -14.09
CA ALA A 71 -30.10 5.00 -14.40
C ALA A 71 -30.70 6.41 -14.58
N ASP A 72 -30.15 7.41 -13.89
CA ASP A 72 -30.54 8.83 -13.93
C ASP A 72 -29.32 9.68 -14.26
N LYS A 73 -29.34 10.27 -15.47
CA LYS A 73 -28.22 11.11 -15.98
C LYS A 73 -28.04 12.41 -15.18
N ASP A 74 -29.06 12.85 -14.44
CA ASP A 74 -28.98 14.08 -13.62
C ASP A 74 -28.09 13.90 -12.39
N ASN A 75 -27.80 12.67 -11.98
CA ASN A 75 -26.92 12.33 -10.86
C ASN A 75 -25.52 11.89 -11.30
N ALA A 76 -25.14 12.12 -12.56
CA ALA A 76 -23.81 11.83 -13.10
C ALA A 76 -23.03 13.13 -13.30
N PHE A 77 -21.83 13.21 -12.73
CA PHE A 77 -21.00 14.40 -12.73
C PHE A 77 -19.59 14.10 -13.21
N TYR A 78 -19.06 14.93 -14.10
CA TYR A 78 -17.65 14.91 -14.42
C TYR A 78 -16.81 15.58 -13.35
N LEU A 79 -15.68 14.97 -13.01
CA LEU A 79 -14.66 15.63 -12.19
C LEU A 79 -14.04 16.82 -12.93
N SER A 80 -13.91 16.72 -14.26
CA SER A 80 -13.50 17.83 -15.13
C SER A 80 -14.48 17.96 -16.28
N GLY A 81 -15.02 19.16 -16.54
CA GLY A 81 -16.04 19.38 -17.55
C GLY A 81 -15.54 19.10 -18.96
N ASN A 82 -16.38 18.46 -19.78
CA ASN A 82 -16.20 18.30 -21.23
C ASN A 82 -17.38 18.87 -22.01
N GLY A 83 -18.34 19.53 -21.34
CA GLY A 83 -19.51 20.17 -21.92
C GLY A 83 -20.72 19.26 -22.20
N GLN A 84 -20.63 17.96 -21.91
CA GLN A 84 -21.74 17.00 -22.15
C GLN A 84 -22.56 16.68 -20.90
N HIS A 85 -21.93 16.71 -19.72
CA HIS A 85 -22.58 16.50 -18.42
C HIS A 85 -22.21 17.61 -17.45
N HIS A 86 -22.98 17.74 -16.36
CA HIS A 86 -22.62 18.63 -15.26
C HIS A 86 -21.25 18.25 -14.69
N SER A 87 -20.45 19.27 -14.39
CA SER A 87 -19.13 19.08 -13.77
C SER A 87 -19.16 19.47 -12.29
N VAL A 88 -18.13 19.06 -11.57
CA VAL A 88 -17.90 19.54 -10.18
C VAL A 88 -17.81 21.07 -10.16
N ALA A 89 -17.26 21.69 -11.21
CA ALA A 89 -17.20 23.14 -11.31
C ALA A 89 -18.61 23.79 -11.39
N ASP A 90 -19.54 23.16 -12.12
CA ASP A 90 -20.93 23.64 -12.20
C ASP A 90 -21.62 23.53 -10.83
N LEU A 91 -21.40 22.43 -10.11
CA LEU A 91 -21.90 22.24 -8.74
C LEU A 91 -21.34 23.29 -7.77
N ILE A 92 -20.05 23.62 -7.88
CA ILE A 92 -19.44 24.67 -7.05
C ILE A 92 -20.06 26.03 -7.37
N GLN A 93 -20.27 26.34 -8.65
CA GLN A 93 -20.88 27.60 -9.07
C GLN A 93 -22.31 27.71 -8.55
N GLU A 94 -23.13 26.67 -8.69
CA GLU A 94 -24.50 26.64 -8.20
C GLU A 94 -24.56 26.73 -6.67
N GLY A 95 -23.71 26.00 -5.96
CA GLY A 95 -23.56 26.09 -4.51
C GLY A 95 -23.17 27.50 -4.06
N GLY A 96 -22.35 28.22 -4.82
CA GLY A 96 -22.01 29.62 -4.63
C GLY A 96 -23.26 30.54 -4.73
N ARG A 97 -24.03 30.37 -5.80
CA ARG A 97 -25.29 31.12 -6.02
C ARG A 97 -26.33 30.90 -4.88
N LEU A 98 -26.52 29.64 -4.49
CA LEU A 98 -27.41 29.25 -3.41
C LEU A 98 -26.97 29.90 -2.09
N ARG A 99 -25.70 29.95 -1.79
CA ARG A 99 -25.14 30.59 -0.60
C ARG A 99 -25.38 32.12 -0.64
N GLU A 100 -25.17 32.77 -1.78
CA GLU A 100 -25.42 34.18 -1.98
C GLU A 100 -26.92 34.53 -1.83
N SER A 101 -27.82 33.62 -2.23
CA SER A 101 -29.27 33.76 -2.03
C SER A 101 -29.74 33.48 -0.58
N GLY A 102 -28.81 33.22 0.35
CA GLY A 102 -29.12 32.98 1.76
C GLY A 102 -29.40 31.52 2.12
N VAL A 103 -29.27 30.58 1.17
CA VAL A 103 -29.37 29.14 1.48
C VAL A 103 -28.16 28.75 2.29
N THR A 104 -28.38 28.23 3.49
CA THR A 104 -27.35 27.71 4.37
C THR A 104 -27.45 26.20 4.45
N PHE A 105 -26.31 25.55 4.59
CA PHE A 105 -26.27 24.11 4.82
C PHE A 105 -26.96 23.79 6.17
N PRO A 106 -27.99 22.92 6.19
CA PRO A 106 -28.70 22.60 7.41
C PRO A 106 -27.77 22.01 8.45
N GLN A 107 -27.68 22.57 9.67
CA GLN A 107 -26.85 22.02 10.75
C GLN A 107 -27.23 20.58 11.11
N GLU A 108 -28.50 20.24 10.95
CA GLU A 108 -29.05 18.90 11.18
C GLU A 108 -28.51 17.84 10.18
N SER A 109 -27.97 18.30 9.04
CA SER A 109 -27.38 17.43 8.02
C SER A 109 -25.90 17.13 8.25
N VAL A 110 -25.27 17.70 9.30
CA VAL A 110 -23.87 17.40 9.61
C VAL A 110 -23.78 15.99 10.22
N PRO A 111 -23.10 15.04 9.58
CA PRO A 111 -23.02 13.67 10.09
C PRO A 111 -22.26 13.62 11.41
N GLY A 112 -22.73 12.78 12.33
CA GLY A 112 -22.04 12.55 13.60
C GLY A 112 -20.72 11.76 13.41
N PRO A 113 -19.81 11.79 14.39
CA PRO A 113 -18.51 11.10 14.29
C PRO A 113 -18.60 9.61 14.01
N GLU A 114 -19.66 8.95 14.50
CA GLU A 114 -19.91 7.52 14.32
C GLU A 114 -20.66 7.19 13.00
N SER A 115 -21.08 8.21 12.24
CA SER A 115 -21.67 7.98 10.91
C SER A 115 -20.65 7.38 9.96
N THR A 116 -21.11 6.58 9.00
CA THR A 116 -20.25 6.08 7.91
C THR A 116 -19.81 7.25 7.04
N ALA A 117 -18.51 7.46 6.96
CA ALA A 117 -17.90 8.51 6.15
C ALA A 117 -17.45 8.00 4.78
N SER A 118 -17.10 6.70 4.72
CA SER A 118 -16.58 6.08 3.50
C SER A 118 -16.92 4.60 3.46
N ILE A 119 -17.23 4.10 2.26
CA ILE A 119 -17.30 2.68 1.95
C ILE A 119 -16.16 2.39 0.99
N VAL A 120 -15.18 1.61 1.43
CA VAL A 120 -13.98 1.30 0.64
C VAL A 120 -13.98 -0.18 0.27
N PHE A 121 -13.88 -0.46 -1.02
CA PHE A 121 -13.81 -1.84 -1.50
C PHE A 121 -12.41 -2.40 -1.35
N THR A 122 -12.29 -3.53 -0.64
CA THR A 122 -11.01 -4.22 -0.54
C THR A 122 -10.77 -5.07 -1.78
N SER A 123 -9.55 -5.02 -2.31
CA SER A 123 -9.08 -6.00 -3.28
C SER A 123 -8.86 -7.35 -2.57
N GLY A 124 -9.96 -7.99 -2.17
CA GLY A 124 -9.91 -9.30 -1.51
C GLY A 124 -9.19 -10.32 -2.39
N THR A 125 -8.57 -11.28 -1.76
CA THR A 125 -8.01 -12.46 -2.45
C THR A 125 -9.11 -13.50 -2.72
N THR A 126 -10.36 -13.18 -2.41
CA THR A 126 -11.58 -13.86 -2.82
C THR A 126 -12.17 -13.15 -4.05
N ASN A 127 -12.94 -13.85 -4.87
CA ASN A 127 -13.51 -13.34 -6.13
C ASN A 127 -14.36 -12.07 -6.00
N TYR A 128 -14.68 -11.62 -4.78
CA TYR A 128 -15.52 -10.45 -4.53
C TYR A 128 -14.82 -9.44 -3.62
N SER A 129 -14.83 -8.19 -4.04
CA SER A 129 -14.41 -7.06 -3.22
C SER A 129 -15.41 -6.83 -2.08
N LYS A 130 -14.93 -6.64 -0.84
CA LYS A 130 -15.79 -6.42 0.32
C LYS A 130 -15.97 -4.92 0.58
N PRO A 131 -17.20 -4.41 0.73
CA PRO A 131 -17.46 -3.00 1.00
C PRO A 131 -17.28 -2.66 2.49
N VAL A 132 -16.15 -2.13 2.87
CA VAL A 132 -15.77 -1.80 4.26
C VAL A 132 -16.34 -0.44 4.65
N MET A 133 -17.17 -0.38 5.68
CA MET A 133 -17.70 0.87 6.25
C MET A 133 -16.75 1.48 7.27
N LEU A 134 -16.26 2.67 7.01
CA LEU A 134 -15.42 3.45 7.93
C LEU A 134 -16.17 4.69 8.43
N SER A 135 -16.16 4.92 9.74
CA SER A 135 -16.75 6.10 10.34
C SER A 135 -15.81 7.32 10.22
N HIS A 136 -16.36 8.53 10.32
CA HIS A 136 -15.58 9.76 10.43
C HIS A 136 -14.55 9.66 11.56
N LYS A 137 -14.97 9.14 12.72
CA LYS A 137 -14.11 8.94 13.89
C LYS A 137 -12.95 8.00 13.61
N ALA A 138 -13.23 6.83 13.00
CA ALA A 138 -12.18 5.85 12.68
C ALA A 138 -11.10 6.45 11.78
N ILE A 139 -11.52 7.13 10.71
CA ILE A 139 -10.60 7.76 9.75
C ILE A 139 -9.77 8.85 10.40
N LEU A 140 -10.39 9.78 11.15
CA LEU A 140 -9.68 10.90 11.77
C LEU A 140 -8.78 10.49 12.92
N THR A 141 -9.22 9.53 13.75
CA THR A 141 -8.36 8.95 14.78
C THR A 141 -7.11 8.34 14.16
N ASN A 142 -7.28 7.57 13.09
CA ASN A 142 -6.18 6.92 12.40
C ASN A 142 -5.20 7.92 11.74
N ALA A 143 -5.73 8.97 11.10
CA ALA A 143 -4.91 10.04 10.53
C ALA A 143 -4.12 10.80 11.62
N SER A 144 -4.72 11.02 12.79
CA SER A 144 -4.05 11.64 13.95
C SER A 144 -2.98 10.74 14.54
N ASP A 145 -3.25 9.43 14.64
CA ASP A 145 -2.28 8.44 15.10
C ASP A 145 -1.06 8.34 14.17
N ALA A 146 -1.25 8.44 12.85
CA ALA A 146 -0.16 8.45 11.89
C ALA A 146 0.82 9.61 12.18
N LEU A 147 0.32 10.81 12.45
CA LEU A 147 1.13 11.97 12.81
C LEU A 147 1.76 11.87 14.20
N ALA A 148 1.05 11.35 15.18
CA ALA A 148 1.56 11.22 16.54
C ALA A 148 2.79 10.28 16.61
N ASN A 149 2.87 9.32 15.69
CA ASN A 149 3.93 8.30 15.67
C ASN A 149 5.13 8.67 14.77
N VAL A 150 4.93 9.53 13.77
CA VAL A 150 5.97 9.87 12.79
C VAL A 150 6.11 11.39 12.65
N ALA A 151 7.27 11.91 13.00
CA ALA A 151 7.59 13.31 12.78
C ALA A 151 7.91 13.53 11.29
N ILE A 152 6.99 14.19 10.59
CA ILE A 152 7.15 14.60 9.19
C ILE A 152 7.76 16.00 9.09
N GLY A 153 8.39 16.34 7.96
CA GLY A 153 8.81 17.70 7.65
C GLY A 153 7.67 18.57 7.15
N GLU A 154 7.98 19.81 6.77
CA GLU A 154 7.01 20.79 6.29
C GLU A 154 6.38 20.42 4.94
N VAL A 155 7.15 19.71 4.09
CA VAL A 155 6.72 19.29 2.75
C VAL A 155 6.77 17.78 2.65
N ALA A 156 5.64 17.18 2.32
CA ALA A 156 5.50 15.76 2.04
C ALA A 156 5.21 15.52 0.56
N PHE A 157 5.65 14.37 0.06
CA PHE A 157 5.42 13.90 -1.30
C PHE A 157 4.69 12.57 -1.27
N THR A 158 3.70 12.41 -2.13
CA THR A 158 3.00 11.14 -2.30
C THR A 158 2.69 10.84 -3.77
N SER A 159 2.77 9.56 -4.13
CA SER A 159 2.25 9.00 -5.37
C SER A 159 1.18 7.94 -5.11
N LEU A 160 0.67 7.89 -3.88
CA LEU A 160 -0.33 6.90 -3.48
C LEU A 160 -1.71 7.27 -4.04
N PRO A 161 -2.48 6.29 -4.50
CA PRO A 161 -3.85 6.52 -4.96
C PRO A 161 -4.77 6.83 -3.78
N PHE A 162 -5.64 7.85 -3.93
CA PHE A 162 -6.52 8.31 -2.84
C PHE A 162 -7.79 7.48 -2.66
N TYR A 163 -8.14 6.64 -3.62
CA TYR A 163 -9.18 5.63 -3.44
C TYR A 163 -8.76 4.51 -2.46
N HIS A 164 -7.47 4.43 -2.13
CA HIS A 164 -6.95 3.51 -1.13
C HIS A 164 -6.82 4.24 0.22
N THR A 165 -7.23 3.58 1.32
CA THR A 165 -7.18 4.16 2.67
C THR A 165 -5.81 4.68 3.08
N TYR A 166 -4.71 4.06 2.64
CA TYR A 166 -3.36 4.54 2.90
C TYR A 166 -3.12 5.91 2.26
N GLY A 167 -3.52 6.11 1.00
CA GLY A 167 -3.42 7.40 0.31
C GLY A 167 -4.33 8.46 0.92
N MET A 168 -5.60 8.13 1.17
CA MET A 168 -6.56 9.07 1.74
C MET A 168 -6.20 9.43 3.19
N THR A 169 -6.14 8.46 4.09
CA THR A 169 -6.00 8.69 5.52
C THR A 169 -4.59 9.13 5.90
N CYS A 170 -3.57 8.32 5.54
CA CYS A 170 -2.20 8.58 6.00
C CYS A 170 -1.45 9.63 5.16
N SER A 171 -1.90 9.94 3.94
CA SER A 171 -1.31 11.04 3.16
C SER A 171 -2.16 12.29 3.27
N VAL A 172 -3.36 12.32 2.67
CA VAL A 172 -4.13 13.56 2.56
C VAL A 172 -4.57 14.08 3.93
N LEU A 173 -5.33 13.27 4.67
CA LEU A 173 -5.92 13.73 5.93
C LEU A 173 -4.87 13.97 7.02
N SER A 174 -3.84 13.13 7.10
CA SER A 174 -2.73 13.37 8.04
C SER A 174 -2.01 14.69 7.74
N MET A 175 -1.73 14.99 6.47
CA MET A 175 -1.07 16.24 6.10
C MET A 175 -1.96 17.45 6.39
N LEU A 176 -3.27 17.36 6.17
CA LEU A 176 -4.22 18.41 6.56
C LEU A 176 -4.23 18.64 8.08
N ILE A 177 -4.26 17.58 8.88
CA ILE A 177 -4.19 17.67 10.35
C ILE A 177 -2.86 18.30 10.78
N GLY A 178 -1.76 17.82 10.19
CA GLY A 178 -0.39 18.27 10.47
C GLY A 178 -0.05 19.64 9.91
N LYS A 179 -0.94 20.25 9.11
CA LYS A 179 -0.72 21.51 8.40
C LYS A 179 0.56 21.51 7.57
N ALA A 180 0.91 20.38 6.98
CA ALA A 180 2.05 20.23 6.09
C ALA A 180 1.63 20.44 4.63
N HIS A 181 2.56 20.91 3.81
CA HIS A 181 2.36 20.95 2.36
C HIS A 181 2.42 19.53 1.79
N LEU A 182 1.42 19.13 1.03
CA LEU A 182 1.40 17.85 0.33
C LEU A 182 1.56 18.06 -1.16
N PHE A 183 2.67 17.57 -1.72
CA PHE A 183 2.85 17.47 -3.16
C PHE A 183 2.34 16.11 -3.65
N ILE A 184 1.38 16.14 -4.56
CA ILE A 184 0.75 14.95 -5.13
C ILE A 184 1.31 14.71 -6.53
N ASN A 185 1.96 13.56 -6.71
CA ASN A 185 2.45 13.13 -8.01
C ASN A 185 1.33 12.46 -8.80
N GLY A 186 0.97 13.05 -9.94
CA GLY A 186 -0.07 12.52 -10.83
C GLY A 186 0.42 11.49 -11.84
N ASN A 187 1.74 11.27 -11.97
CA ASN A 187 2.29 10.35 -12.96
C ASN A 187 3.58 9.69 -12.46
N LEU A 188 3.54 8.38 -12.29
CA LEU A 188 4.69 7.60 -11.80
C LEU A 188 5.95 7.74 -12.66
N ARG A 189 5.82 8.07 -13.96
CA ARG A 189 6.97 8.30 -14.84
C ARG A 189 7.72 9.58 -14.52
N THR A 190 7.09 10.55 -13.86
CA THR A 190 7.68 11.86 -13.51
C THR A 190 8.15 11.98 -12.08
N VAL A 191 8.04 10.92 -11.28
CA VAL A 191 8.36 10.91 -9.83
C VAL A 191 9.74 11.54 -9.54
N ALA A 192 10.78 11.15 -10.26
CA ALA A 192 12.13 11.67 -10.03
C ALA A 192 12.22 13.19 -10.27
N ARG A 193 11.60 13.70 -11.35
CA ARG A 193 11.52 15.14 -11.66
C ARG A 193 10.73 15.87 -10.57
N ASP A 194 9.60 15.33 -10.19
CA ASP A 194 8.64 15.97 -9.31
C ASP A 194 9.14 16.01 -7.85
N ILE A 195 9.94 15.02 -7.42
CA ILE A 195 10.67 15.08 -6.15
C ILE A 195 11.62 16.28 -6.12
N HIS A 196 12.39 16.53 -7.18
CA HIS A 196 13.29 17.67 -7.24
C HIS A 196 12.55 19.01 -7.34
N LEU A 197 11.37 19.03 -7.97
CA LEU A 197 10.54 20.22 -8.04
C LEU A 197 9.93 20.58 -6.68
N ALA A 198 9.40 19.58 -5.97
CA ALA A 198 8.71 19.76 -4.68
C ALA A 198 9.65 19.96 -3.50
N ASN A 199 10.91 19.52 -3.61
CA ASN A 199 11.89 19.52 -2.51
C ASN A 199 11.33 18.99 -1.18
N PRO A 200 10.69 17.80 -1.15
CA PRO A 200 10.02 17.31 0.04
C PRO A 200 11.01 16.78 1.07
N HIS A 201 10.63 16.84 2.34
CA HIS A 201 11.39 16.24 3.44
C HIS A 201 10.99 14.78 3.67
N THR A 202 9.73 14.48 3.41
CA THR A 202 9.11 13.17 3.66
C THR A 202 8.43 12.66 2.39
N MET A 203 8.53 11.34 2.17
CA MET A 203 7.83 10.66 1.08
C MET A 203 6.96 9.53 1.66
N LEU A 204 5.69 9.46 1.23
CA LEU A 204 4.81 8.34 1.51
C LEU A 204 4.70 7.48 0.25
N THR A 205 4.99 6.20 0.37
CA THR A 205 5.10 5.33 -0.81
C THR A 205 4.88 3.85 -0.48
N VAL A 206 4.98 3.00 -1.50
CA VAL A 206 4.89 1.54 -1.42
C VAL A 206 6.24 0.88 -1.74
N PRO A 207 6.47 -0.38 -1.32
CA PRO A 207 7.73 -1.08 -1.56
C PRO A 207 8.18 -1.09 -3.01
N LEU A 208 7.27 -1.36 -3.95
CA LEU A 208 7.59 -1.42 -5.38
C LEU A 208 8.30 -0.16 -5.91
N MET A 209 7.88 1.03 -5.45
CA MET A 209 8.53 2.28 -5.85
C MET A 209 9.98 2.33 -5.37
N LEU A 210 10.22 1.92 -4.13
CA LEU A 210 11.56 1.89 -3.55
C LEU A 210 12.44 0.83 -4.21
N GLU A 211 11.90 -0.33 -4.49
CA GLU A 211 12.55 -1.40 -5.26
C GLU A 211 12.92 -0.92 -6.68
N THR A 212 12.03 -0.20 -7.33
CA THR A 212 12.30 0.37 -8.66
C THR A 212 13.44 1.38 -8.62
N ILE A 213 13.45 2.28 -7.62
CA ILE A 213 14.55 3.23 -7.43
C ILE A 213 15.86 2.51 -7.14
N TYR A 214 15.83 1.50 -6.27
CA TYR A 214 16.99 0.70 -5.91
C TYR A 214 17.57 -0.04 -7.13
N ASN A 215 16.73 -0.70 -7.90
CA ASN A 215 17.15 -1.40 -9.11
C ASN A 215 17.75 -0.44 -10.15
N LYS A 216 17.16 0.74 -10.33
CA LYS A 216 17.70 1.76 -11.23
C LYS A 216 19.08 2.26 -10.80
N ILE A 217 19.34 2.37 -9.50
CA ILE A 217 20.68 2.69 -8.98
C ILE A 217 21.70 1.64 -9.43
N TRP A 218 21.37 0.35 -9.31
CA TRP A 218 22.27 -0.74 -9.69
C TRP A 218 22.47 -0.84 -11.20
N ILE A 219 21.41 -0.76 -12.00
CA ILE A 219 21.51 -0.73 -13.48
C ILE A 219 22.43 0.40 -13.92
N THR A 220 22.22 1.62 -13.41
CA THR A 220 23.08 2.77 -13.73
C THR A 220 24.54 2.54 -13.29
N ALA A 221 24.77 1.89 -12.16
CA ALA A 221 26.11 1.58 -11.68
C ALA A 221 26.80 0.52 -12.55
N GLU A 222 26.08 -0.46 -13.08
CA GLU A 222 26.57 -1.45 -14.03
C GLU A 222 26.92 -0.81 -15.36
N GLU A 223 26.01 -0.02 -15.95
CA GLU A 223 26.23 0.70 -17.22
C GLU A 223 27.44 1.65 -17.17
N THR A 224 27.69 2.25 -16.00
CA THR A 224 28.83 3.18 -15.80
C THR A 224 30.09 2.49 -15.28
N GLY A 225 30.12 1.17 -15.16
CA GLY A 225 31.26 0.40 -14.64
C GLY A 225 31.57 0.62 -13.15
N LYS A 226 30.64 1.24 -12.39
CA LYS A 226 30.83 1.60 -10.95
C LYS A 226 30.21 0.60 -9.98
N ALA A 227 29.63 -0.51 -10.45
CA ALA A 227 28.92 -1.48 -9.59
C ALA A 227 29.80 -2.04 -8.45
N LYS A 228 31.06 -2.42 -8.75
CA LYS A 228 32.01 -2.92 -7.74
C LYS A 228 32.32 -1.86 -6.68
N GLN A 229 32.54 -0.62 -7.10
CA GLN A 229 32.80 0.50 -6.18
C GLN A 229 31.61 0.77 -5.28
N LEU A 230 30.39 0.78 -5.84
CA LEU A 230 29.16 0.99 -5.09
C LEU A 230 28.92 -0.14 -4.08
N LYS A 231 29.16 -1.39 -4.47
CA LYS A 231 29.07 -2.57 -3.58
C LYS A 231 30.02 -2.44 -2.39
N THR A 232 31.30 -2.09 -2.64
CA THR A 232 32.30 -1.88 -1.59
C THR A 232 31.90 -0.72 -0.67
N LEU A 233 31.42 0.37 -1.22
CA LEU A 233 30.97 1.54 -0.47
C LEU A 233 29.81 1.21 0.48
N PHE A 234 28.80 0.49 0.01
CA PHE A 234 27.70 0.03 0.85
C PHE A 234 28.16 -0.94 1.94
N SER A 235 29.08 -1.86 1.64
CA SER A 235 29.62 -2.81 2.62
C SER A 235 30.37 -2.10 3.73
N LEU A 236 31.27 -1.16 3.39
CA LEU A 236 32.00 -0.35 4.36
C LEU A 236 31.05 0.48 5.21
N LYS A 237 30.04 1.06 4.57
CA LYS A 237 29.05 1.89 5.25
C LYS A 237 28.19 1.09 6.20
N LYS A 238 27.78 -0.12 5.84
CA LYS A 238 27.08 -1.03 6.74
C LYS A 238 27.91 -1.31 7.99
N THR A 239 29.19 -1.63 7.86
CA THR A 239 30.07 -1.83 9.00
C THR A 239 30.17 -0.59 9.90
N MET A 240 30.25 0.61 9.30
CA MET A 240 30.25 1.86 10.06
C MET A 240 28.91 2.08 10.78
N PHE A 241 27.80 1.76 10.14
CA PHE A 241 26.46 1.86 10.70
C PHE A 241 26.28 0.91 11.90
N ASP A 242 26.77 -0.32 11.79
CA ASP A 242 26.77 -1.32 12.87
C ASP A 242 27.60 -0.86 14.07
N LEU A 243 28.64 -0.02 13.83
CA LEU A 243 29.45 0.65 14.85
C LEU A 243 28.83 1.97 15.37
N GLY A 244 27.58 2.30 14.98
CA GLY A 244 26.87 3.49 15.41
C GLY A 244 27.21 4.79 14.65
N ILE A 245 28.03 4.73 13.60
CA ILE A 245 28.43 5.89 12.80
C ILE A 245 27.39 6.13 11.70
N ARG A 246 26.54 7.14 11.88
CA ARG A 246 25.36 7.42 11.01
C ARG A 246 25.64 8.36 9.84
N LYS A 247 26.84 8.95 9.71
CA LYS A 247 27.16 9.88 8.61
C LYS A 247 27.30 9.12 7.29
N SER A 248 26.55 9.49 6.24
CA SER A 248 26.53 8.83 4.92
C SER A 248 27.84 9.01 4.13
N GLY A 249 28.42 10.18 4.12
CA GLY A 249 29.61 10.53 3.34
C GLY A 249 29.29 11.08 1.95
N LYS A 250 30.20 11.89 1.39
CA LYS A 250 29.99 12.71 0.18
C LYS A 250 29.40 11.94 -1.03
N THR A 251 29.90 10.73 -1.30
CA THR A 251 29.47 9.94 -2.47
C THR A 251 28.05 9.43 -2.32
N LEU A 252 27.69 8.92 -1.13
CA LEU A 252 26.32 8.45 -0.86
C LEU A 252 25.35 9.64 -0.71
N ASP A 253 25.81 10.77 -0.20
CA ASP A 253 25.04 12.01 -0.15
C ASP A 253 24.68 12.49 -1.57
N ALA A 254 25.64 12.49 -2.50
CA ALA A 254 25.40 12.84 -3.89
C ALA A 254 24.45 11.84 -4.59
N LEU A 255 24.57 10.54 -4.28
CA LEU A 255 23.66 9.53 -4.81
C LEU A 255 22.24 9.74 -4.27
N ARG A 256 22.09 9.97 -2.96
CA ARG A 256 20.81 10.30 -2.35
C ARG A 256 20.20 11.53 -3.00
N GLU A 257 20.95 12.62 -3.11
CA GLU A 257 20.46 13.86 -3.71
C GLU A 257 19.96 13.65 -5.14
N LYS A 258 20.66 12.85 -5.93
CA LYS A 258 20.24 12.49 -7.28
C LYS A 258 18.93 11.69 -7.30
N CYS A 259 18.73 10.75 -6.37
CA CYS A 259 17.58 9.82 -6.37
C CYS A 259 16.38 10.36 -5.59
N PHE A 260 16.63 11.08 -4.48
CA PHE A 260 15.64 11.45 -3.49
C PHE A 260 15.63 12.95 -3.17
N GLY A 261 16.49 13.76 -3.80
CA GLY A 261 16.59 15.20 -3.51
C GLY A 261 16.81 15.47 -2.02
N THR A 262 15.89 16.25 -1.45
CA THR A 262 15.90 16.62 -0.03
C THR A 262 15.30 15.60 0.92
N ILE A 263 14.68 14.52 0.41
CA ILE A 263 14.04 13.48 1.23
C ILE A 263 15.04 12.85 2.20
N ARG A 264 14.65 12.77 3.46
CA ARG A 264 15.37 12.10 4.55
C ARG A 264 14.54 11.03 5.23
N LEU A 265 13.22 11.08 5.05
CA LEU A 265 12.28 10.20 5.68
C LEU A 265 11.35 9.61 4.62
N ILE A 266 11.22 8.29 4.62
CA ILE A 266 10.25 7.58 3.79
C ILE A 266 9.34 6.76 4.71
N ILE A 267 8.04 6.91 4.54
CA ILE A 267 7.04 6.08 5.18
C ILE A 267 6.58 5.07 4.12
N CYS A 268 6.82 3.79 4.37
CA CYS A 268 6.56 2.72 3.44
C CYS A 268 5.52 1.75 4.00
N GLY A 269 4.43 1.53 3.28
CA GLY A 269 3.34 0.66 3.71
C GLY A 269 2.68 -0.08 2.56
N GLY A 270 1.65 -0.86 2.88
CA GLY A 270 0.85 -1.57 1.89
C GLY A 270 1.37 -2.96 1.50
N ALA A 271 2.66 -3.24 1.60
CA ALA A 271 3.26 -4.56 1.40
C ALA A 271 4.55 -4.71 2.22
N HIS A 272 5.09 -5.93 2.27
CA HIS A 272 6.39 -6.17 2.90
C HIS A 272 7.51 -5.49 2.12
N MET A 273 8.45 -4.87 2.83
CA MET A 273 9.63 -4.23 2.25
C MET A 273 10.90 -5.00 2.66
N SER A 274 11.78 -5.25 1.71
CA SER A 274 13.06 -5.91 1.98
C SER A 274 13.91 -5.09 2.94
N SER A 275 14.31 -5.71 4.05
CA SER A 275 15.22 -5.09 5.02
C SER A 275 16.58 -4.74 4.42
N GLU A 276 17.05 -5.53 3.46
CA GLU A 276 18.30 -5.26 2.75
C GLU A 276 18.24 -3.93 1.98
N ILE A 277 17.13 -3.67 1.28
CA ILE A 277 16.94 -2.41 0.56
C ILE A 277 16.83 -1.24 1.54
N MET A 278 16.09 -1.42 2.65
CA MET A 278 16.00 -0.40 3.69
C MET A 278 17.36 -0.06 4.29
N GLU A 279 18.22 -1.05 4.58
CA GLU A 279 19.59 -0.83 5.04
C GLU A 279 20.41 0.00 4.05
N LYS A 280 20.26 -0.23 2.74
CA LYS A 280 20.99 0.56 1.73
C LYS A 280 20.55 2.02 1.72
N PHE A 281 19.25 2.28 1.86
CA PHE A 281 18.71 3.64 1.97
C PHE A 281 19.17 4.32 3.27
N GLU A 282 19.19 3.61 4.39
CA GLU A 282 19.76 4.11 5.64
C GLU A 282 21.27 4.46 5.48
N CYS A 283 22.03 3.64 4.75
CA CYS A 283 23.43 3.96 4.40
C CYS A 283 23.56 5.24 3.57
N MET A 284 22.55 5.60 2.78
CA MET A 284 22.47 6.85 2.02
C MET A 284 21.95 8.02 2.86
N GLY A 285 21.57 7.81 4.12
CA GLY A 285 20.99 8.83 5.01
C GLY A 285 19.51 9.09 4.72
N VAL A 286 18.79 8.08 4.23
CA VAL A 286 17.32 8.08 4.07
C VAL A 286 16.74 7.04 5.00
N THR A 287 16.04 7.48 6.03
CA THR A 287 15.36 6.57 6.97
C THR A 287 14.06 6.07 6.37
N VAL A 288 13.87 4.75 6.37
CA VAL A 288 12.63 4.11 5.92
C VAL A 288 11.88 3.56 7.13
N LEU A 289 10.68 4.08 7.37
CA LEU A 289 9.76 3.61 8.40
C LEU A 289 8.68 2.75 7.76
N GLN A 290 8.71 1.46 8.07
CA GLN A 290 7.67 0.55 7.60
C GLN A 290 6.46 0.61 8.54
N GLY A 291 5.25 0.64 7.94
CA GLY A 291 3.97 0.56 8.64
C GLY A 291 3.13 -0.62 8.17
N TYR A 292 2.25 -1.09 9.03
CA TYR A 292 1.26 -2.12 8.76
C TYR A 292 -0.14 -1.56 8.95
N GLY A 293 -0.99 -1.91 8.01
CA GLY A 293 -2.38 -1.53 8.04
C GLY A 293 -3.23 -2.36 7.08
N ILE A 294 -4.51 -2.32 7.31
CA ILE A 294 -5.55 -3.03 6.57
C ILE A 294 -6.75 -2.11 6.42
N THR A 295 -7.47 -2.18 5.32
CA THR A 295 -8.60 -1.29 5.02
C THR A 295 -9.62 -1.26 6.16
N GLU A 296 -9.90 -2.42 6.75
CA GLU A 296 -10.81 -2.60 7.89
C GLU A 296 -10.36 -1.89 9.18
N CYS A 297 -9.13 -1.33 9.19
CA CYS A 297 -8.58 -0.56 10.31
C CYS A 297 -8.23 0.90 9.94
N ALA A 298 -8.74 1.45 8.86
CA ALA A 298 -8.75 2.85 8.42
C ALA A 298 -7.43 3.56 8.04
N PRO A 299 -6.28 3.01 7.65
CA PRO A 299 -5.89 1.61 7.65
C PRO A 299 -4.89 1.24 8.76
N LEU A 300 -4.18 2.22 9.41
CA LEU A 300 -2.95 2.05 10.18
C LEU A 300 -3.19 1.31 11.49
N VAL A 301 -2.45 0.24 11.72
CA VAL A 301 -2.41 -0.52 12.97
C VAL A 301 -1.10 -0.30 13.71
N SER A 302 0.02 -0.34 12.99
CA SER A 302 1.35 -0.12 13.57
C SER A 302 2.28 0.58 12.58
N VAL A 303 3.29 1.27 13.10
CA VAL A 303 4.32 1.94 12.30
C VAL A 303 5.62 2.07 13.10
N ASN A 304 6.76 1.93 12.44
CA ASN A 304 8.04 2.29 13.00
C ASN A 304 8.11 3.80 13.26
N ARG A 305 8.87 4.21 14.27
CA ARG A 305 8.94 5.62 14.70
C ARG A 305 10.34 6.18 14.40
N ASN A 306 10.46 7.49 14.25
CA ASN A 306 11.74 8.15 13.96
C ASN A 306 12.88 7.76 14.91
N ARG A 307 12.58 7.45 16.17
CA ARG A 307 13.56 7.07 17.19
C ARG A 307 13.48 5.62 17.64
N ALA A 308 12.54 4.84 17.09
CA ALA A 308 12.29 3.44 17.42
C ALA A 308 11.95 2.69 16.13
N ASN A 309 12.98 2.34 15.36
CA ASN A 309 12.88 1.69 14.06
C ASN A 309 13.62 0.34 14.08
N LYS A 310 12.90 -0.74 13.79
CA LYS A 310 13.48 -2.07 13.56
C LYS A 310 13.16 -2.51 12.14
N LEU A 311 14.17 -2.65 11.30
CA LEU A 311 14.04 -2.84 9.84
C LEU A 311 13.15 -4.00 9.41
N ASN A 312 13.10 -5.09 10.19
CA ASN A 312 12.29 -6.28 9.88
C ASN A 312 10.89 -6.23 10.49
N SER A 313 10.56 -5.20 11.26
CA SER A 313 9.27 -5.04 11.90
C SER A 313 8.38 -4.07 11.14
N VAL A 314 7.08 -4.17 11.39
CA VAL A 314 6.10 -3.18 10.96
C VAL A 314 5.81 -2.13 12.05
N GLY A 315 6.69 -2.05 13.05
CA GLY A 315 6.71 -1.02 14.08
C GLY A 315 5.87 -1.31 15.31
N LEU A 316 5.63 -0.25 16.08
CA LEU A 316 4.87 -0.28 17.31
C LEU A 316 3.39 0.03 17.03
N VAL A 317 2.49 -0.58 17.78
CA VAL A 317 1.04 -0.36 17.68
C VAL A 317 0.72 1.12 17.96
N THR A 318 -0.27 1.67 17.25
CA THR A 318 -0.73 3.05 17.43
C THR A 318 -1.52 3.22 18.73
N ALA A 319 -1.64 4.44 19.24
CA ALA A 319 -2.16 4.71 20.59
C ALA A 319 -3.65 4.34 20.76
N ASN A 320 -4.46 4.48 19.71
CA ASN A 320 -5.89 4.20 19.75
C ASN A 320 -6.25 2.79 19.25
N CYS A 321 -5.28 1.89 19.25
CA CYS A 321 -5.37 0.54 18.73
C CYS A 321 -4.73 -0.44 19.73
N GLU A 322 -5.35 -1.59 19.92
CA GLU A 322 -4.82 -2.72 20.67
C GLU A 322 -4.61 -3.90 19.73
N VAL A 323 -3.55 -4.65 19.96
CA VAL A 323 -3.23 -5.86 19.21
C VAL A 323 -3.06 -7.03 20.16
N LYS A 324 -3.72 -8.15 19.87
CA LYS A 324 -3.43 -9.44 20.48
C LYS A 324 -3.08 -10.46 19.42
N ILE A 325 -2.36 -11.50 19.80
CA ILE A 325 -1.98 -12.61 18.91
C ILE A 325 -2.49 -13.90 19.52
N GLU A 326 -3.37 -14.59 18.79
CA GLU A 326 -3.93 -15.87 19.18
C GLU A 326 -3.70 -16.89 18.06
N ASP A 327 -3.10 -18.03 18.36
CA ASP A 327 -2.71 -19.07 17.40
C ASP A 327 -1.88 -18.54 16.21
N GLY A 328 -1.11 -17.46 16.47
CA GLY A 328 -0.29 -16.77 15.48
C GLY A 328 -1.06 -15.76 14.63
N GLU A 329 -2.38 -15.68 14.70
CA GLU A 329 -3.18 -14.68 14.01
C GLU A 329 -3.22 -13.36 14.79
N ILE A 330 -3.17 -12.26 14.06
CA ILE A 330 -3.23 -10.90 14.60
C ILE A 330 -4.67 -10.46 14.69
N PHE A 331 -5.09 -10.05 15.88
CA PHE A 331 -6.40 -9.44 16.16
C PHE A 331 -6.20 -7.98 16.55
N VAL A 332 -7.08 -7.13 16.07
CA VAL A 332 -7.04 -5.68 16.31
C VAL A 332 -8.33 -5.21 16.96
N ARG A 333 -8.23 -4.37 17.98
CA ARG A 333 -9.35 -3.65 18.60
C ARG A 333 -8.99 -2.18 18.73
N GLY A 334 -9.92 -1.27 18.45
CA GLY A 334 -9.67 0.17 18.60
C GLY A 334 -10.66 1.05 17.89
N GLN A 335 -10.44 2.36 18.03
CA GLN A 335 -11.29 3.37 17.38
C GLN A 335 -11.12 3.43 15.87
N ASN A 336 -10.06 2.84 15.34
CA ASN A 336 -9.75 2.73 13.92
C ASN A 336 -10.43 1.55 13.22
N VAL A 337 -11.07 0.63 13.96
CA VAL A 337 -11.71 -0.57 13.39
C VAL A 337 -13.01 -0.18 12.69
N MET A 338 -13.27 -0.82 11.56
CA MET A 338 -14.47 -0.64 10.73
C MET A 338 -15.77 -0.87 11.52
N LYS A 339 -16.87 -0.33 11.00
CA LYS A 339 -18.22 -0.64 11.50
C LYS A 339 -18.71 -2.03 11.07
N GLY A 340 -18.17 -2.54 9.97
CA GLY A 340 -18.53 -3.80 9.35
C GLY A 340 -18.50 -3.70 7.82
N TYR A 341 -18.93 -4.77 7.16
CA TYR A 341 -19.13 -4.80 5.71
C TYR A 341 -20.56 -4.37 5.37
N TYR A 342 -20.69 -3.39 4.50
CA TYR A 342 -21.99 -2.82 4.11
C TYR A 342 -22.89 -3.89 3.47
N LYS A 343 -24.10 -4.07 4.01
CA LYS A 343 -25.08 -5.11 3.64
C LYS A 343 -24.64 -6.57 3.85
N TYR A 344 -23.49 -6.83 4.50
CA TYR A 344 -23.01 -8.19 4.75
C TYR A 344 -22.75 -8.41 6.26
N PRO A 345 -23.82 -8.45 7.08
CA PRO A 345 -23.68 -8.65 8.52
C PRO A 345 -23.03 -10.01 8.86
N GLU A 346 -23.32 -11.08 8.12
CA GLU A 346 -22.76 -12.41 8.36
C GLU A 346 -21.23 -12.40 8.19
N LEU A 347 -20.73 -11.77 7.11
CA LEU A 347 -19.27 -11.61 6.91
C LEU A 347 -18.63 -10.74 7.99
N THR A 348 -19.38 -9.79 8.53
CA THR A 348 -18.92 -8.95 9.64
C THR A 348 -18.79 -9.78 10.93
N GLU A 349 -19.78 -10.59 11.27
CA GLU A 349 -19.78 -11.46 12.44
C GLU A 349 -18.69 -12.54 12.39
N GLU A 350 -18.29 -12.99 11.18
CA GLU A 350 -17.17 -13.92 11.03
C GLU A 350 -15.84 -13.34 11.52
N VAL A 351 -15.60 -12.04 11.28
CA VAL A 351 -14.29 -11.40 11.51
C VAL A 351 -14.26 -10.41 12.66
N LEU A 352 -15.42 -9.94 13.15
CA LEU A 352 -15.53 -8.94 14.20
C LEU A 352 -16.33 -9.52 15.38
N LYS A 353 -15.65 -9.89 16.47
CA LYS A 353 -16.23 -10.49 17.65
C LYS A 353 -15.76 -9.76 18.90
N ASP A 354 -16.70 -9.33 19.75
CA ASP A 354 -16.40 -8.64 21.02
C ASP A 354 -15.46 -7.42 20.84
N GLY A 355 -15.63 -6.72 19.72
CA GLY A 355 -14.80 -5.57 19.34
C GLY A 355 -13.41 -5.93 18.80
N TRP A 356 -13.06 -7.21 18.70
CA TRP A 356 -11.82 -7.69 18.08
C TRP A 356 -12.04 -8.09 16.64
N PHE A 357 -11.25 -7.47 15.77
CA PHE A 357 -11.22 -7.76 14.33
C PHE A 357 -10.11 -8.79 14.04
N ALA A 358 -10.50 -9.92 13.46
CA ALA A 358 -9.60 -10.96 12.98
C ALA A 358 -9.01 -10.54 11.62
N THR A 359 -7.73 -10.16 11.59
CA THR A 359 -7.13 -9.57 10.37
C THR A 359 -6.85 -10.60 9.27
N GLY A 360 -6.78 -11.87 9.63
CA GLY A 360 -6.28 -12.93 8.74
C GLY A 360 -4.78 -12.84 8.45
N ASP A 361 -4.06 -11.89 9.06
CA ASP A 361 -2.60 -11.81 9.02
C ASP A 361 -1.99 -12.62 10.17
N VAL A 362 -0.86 -13.25 9.91
CA VAL A 362 -0.11 -14.05 10.88
C VAL A 362 1.15 -13.30 11.27
N GLY A 363 1.46 -13.29 12.56
CA GLY A 363 2.61 -12.56 13.06
C GLY A 363 2.92 -12.82 14.51
N TYR A 364 3.84 -12.04 15.05
CA TYR A 364 4.20 -12.04 16.47
C TYR A 364 4.65 -10.65 16.92
N MET A 365 4.66 -10.44 18.22
CA MET A 365 5.19 -9.24 18.85
C MET A 365 6.44 -9.61 19.65
N ASP A 366 7.50 -8.81 19.51
CA ASP A 366 8.71 -9.03 20.31
C ASP A 366 8.57 -8.43 21.71
N LYS A 367 9.57 -8.69 22.56
CA LYS A 367 9.62 -8.18 23.96
C LYS A 367 9.61 -6.65 24.08
N ASP A 368 9.99 -5.95 23.02
CA ASP A 368 10.03 -4.48 22.98
C ASP A 368 8.73 -3.90 22.39
N GLY A 369 7.73 -4.76 22.09
CA GLY A 369 6.42 -4.39 21.58
C GLY A 369 6.37 -4.14 20.05
N PHE A 370 7.43 -4.47 19.31
CA PHE A 370 7.40 -4.37 17.85
C PHE A 370 6.64 -5.53 17.23
N LEU A 371 5.76 -5.20 16.29
CA LEU A 371 4.95 -6.17 15.54
C LEU A 371 5.70 -6.66 14.29
N TYR A 372 5.62 -7.96 14.04
CA TYR A 372 6.20 -8.62 12.86
C TYR A 372 5.11 -9.41 12.14
N ILE A 373 4.97 -9.17 10.84
CA ILE A 373 4.07 -9.92 9.97
C ILE A 373 4.85 -11.07 9.34
N THR A 374 4.32 -12.28 9.41
CA THR A 374 4.98 -13.47 8.87
C THR A 374 4.24 -14.08 7.69
N GLY A 375 3.02 -13.63 7.40
CA GLY A 375 2.23 -14.08 6.24
C GLY A 375 0.73 -13.90 6.43
N ARG A 376 -0.04 -14.58 5.58
CA ARG A 376 -1.50 -14.61 5.61
C ARG A 376 -2.00 -15.99 6.02
N LYS A 377 -2.95 -16.06 6.95
CA LYS A 377 -3.55 -17.31 7.47
C LYS A 377 -4.07 -18.22 6.34
N LYS A 378 -4.76 -17.64 5.37
CA LYS A 378 -5.30 -18.37 4.21
C LYS A 378 -4.27 -18.84 3.20
N ASN A 379 -3.07 -18.25 3.20
CA ASN A 379 -1.98 -18.65 2.32
C ASN A 379 -1.09 -19.72 2.96
N LEU A 380 -1.24 -19.99 4.26
CA LEU A 380 -0.42 -20.98 4.95
C LEU A 380 -0.55 -22.33 4.30
N ILE A 381 0.58 -22.92 3.94
CA ILE A 381 0.68 -24.31 3.50
C ILE A 381 0.67 -25.18 4.75
N VAL A 382 -0.38 -25.96 4.91
CA VAL A 382 -0.55 -26.86 6.06
C VAL A 382 -0.19 -28.28 5.62
N PHE A 383 0.79 -28.87 6.29
CA PHE A 383 1.27 -30.22 6.00
C PHE A 383 0.55 -31.27 6.85
N LYS A 384 0.54 -32.51 6.41
CA LYS A 384 -0.08 -33.65 7.11
C LYS A 384 0.36 -33.82 8.57
N ASN A 385 1.60 -33.42 8.89
CA ASN A 385 2.13 -33.45 10.26
C ASN A 385 1.72 -32.23 11.13
N GLY A 386 0.77 -31.41 10.66
CA GLY A 386 0.29 -30.21 11.35
C GLY A 386 1.23 -29.01 11.28
N LYS A 387 2.42 -29.15 10.69
CA LYS A 387 3.33 -28.01 10.49
C LYS A 387 2.74 -27.04 9.47
N LYS A 388 3.05 -25.76 9.63
CA LYS A 388 2.59 -24.67 8.76
C LYS A 388 3.80 -23.97 8.16
N LEU A 389 3.68 -23.59 6.89
CA LEU A 389 4.67 -22.80 6.17
C LEU A 389 4.00 -21.55 5.60
N SER A 390 4.58 -20.38 5.88
CA SER A 390 4.22 -19.14 5.20
C SER A 390 4.94 -19.06 3.86
N PRO A 391 4.23 -19.08 2.73
CA PRO A 391 4.85 -19.06 1.41
C PRO A 391 5.63 -17.76 1.16
N GLU A 392 5.22 -16.65 1.75
CA GLU A 392 5.83 -15.33 1.57
C GLU A 392 7.32 -15.32 1.95
N LYS A 393 7.71 -16.09 2.96
CA LYS A 393 9.12 -16.22 3.37
C LYS A 393 9.99 -16.89 2.32
N LEU A 394 9.47 -17.89 1.62
CA LEU A 394 10.17 -18.53 0.51
C LEU A 394 10.21 -17.63 -0.71
N GLU A 395 9.11 -16.93 -1.00
CA GLU A 395 9.03 -15.97 -2.10
C GLU A 395 10.06 -14.85 -1.96
N GLU A 396 10.26 -14.33 -0.75
CA GLU A 396 11.29 -13.32 -0.47
C GLU A 396 12.71 -13.86 -0.78
N ARG A 397 12.98 -15.13 -0.48
CA ARG A 397 14.26 -15.76 -0.80
C ARG A 397 14.43 -15.97 -2.30
N LEU A 398 13.39 -16.46 -2.97
CA LEU A 398 13.37 -16.74 -4.40
C LEU A 398 13.51 -15.45 -5.24
N LYS A 399 12.90 -14.35 -4.83
CA LYS A 399 13.03 -13.04 -5.49
C LYS A 399 14.46 -12.49 -5.52
N LYS A 400 15.38 -13.03 -4.73
CA LYS A 400 16.81 -12.67 -4.79
C LYS A 400 17.54 -13.29 -5.99
N ILE A 401 16.94 -14.27 -6.64
CA ILE A 401 17.47 -14.91 -7.86
C ILE A 401 17.23 -13.94 -9.04
N PRO A 402 18.28 -13.43 -9.71
CA PRO A 402 18.13 -12.40 -10.75
C PRO A 402 17.25 -12.82 -11.94
N LEU A 403 17.13 -14.12 -12.18
CA LEU A 403 16.31 -14.70 -13.25
C LEU A 403 14.81 -14.68 -12.94
N ILE A 404 14.41 -14.37 -11.71
CA ILE A 404 13.01 -14.32 -11.27
C ILE A 404 12.51 -12.88 -11.25
N GLN A 405 11.44 -12.59 -11.99
CA GLN A 405 10.71 -11.32 -11.92
C GLN A 405 9.62 -11.41 -10.85
N ASP A 406 8.77 -12.43 -10.94
CA ASP A 406 7.68 -12.67 -9.99
C ASP A 406 7.61 -14.16 -9.64
N VAL A 407 7.18 -14.47 -8.42
CA VAL A 407 7.06 -15.84 -7.94
C VAL A 407 5.89 -15.97 -6.97
N VAL A 408 5.21 -17.10 -7.05
CA VAL A 408 4.18 -17.53 -6.10
C VAL A 408 4.53 -18.92 -5.60
N VAL A 409 4.61 -19.06 -4.28
CA VAL A 409 4.78 -20.33 -3.59
C VAL A 409 3.42 -20.80 -3.07
N TYR A 410 3.10 -22.06 -3.27
CA TYR A 410 1.82 -22.66 -2.86
C TYR A 410 1.98 -24.13 -2.50
N GLY A 411 0.97 -24.68 -1.82
CA GLY A 411 0.86 -26.11 -1.57
C GLY A 411 0.20 -26.80 -2.77
N ALA A 412 0.90 -27.72 -3.40
CA ALA A 412 0.34 -28.60 -4.42
C ALA A 412 0.03 -29.97 -3.84
N VAL A 413 -1.11 -30.55 -4.21
CA VAL A 413 -1.45 -31.92 -3.84
C VAL A 413 -0.70 -32.88 -4.77
N SER A 414 0.08 -33.78 -4.20
CA SER A 414 0.89 -34.76 -4.93
C SER A 414 0.29 -36.14 -4.68
N GLY A 415 -0.24 -36.78 -5.76
CA GLY A 415 -0.73 -38.13 -5.69
C GLY A 415 -2.24 -38.30 -5.45
N VAL A 416 -2.65 -39.46 -4.97
CA VAL A 416 -4.06 -39.88 -4.80
C VAL A 416 -4.71 -39.34 -3.52
N SER A 417 -3.89 -38.90 -2.55
CA SER A 417 -4.39 -38.39 -1.26
C SER A 417 -4.33 -36.85 -1.24
N THR A 418 -5.47 -36.22 -0.92
CA THR A 418 -5.57 -34.76 -0.72
C THR A 418 -4.70 -34.24 0.43
N ASP A 419 -4.20 -35.12 1.28
CA ASP A 419 -3.40 -34.77 2.47
C ASP A 419 -1.88 -34.72 2.19
N ASP A 420 -1.43 -35.15 1.00
CA ASP A 420 -0.01 -35.13 0.63
C ASP A 420 0.36 -33.82 -0.08
N VAL A 421 0.49 -32.78 0.72
CA VAL A 421 0.80 -31.42 0.26
C VAL A 421 2.30 -31.24 0.14
N GLN A 422 2.77 -30.85 -1.05
CA GLN A 422 4.14 -30.51 -1.39
C GLN A 422 4.29 -29.02 -1.68
N VAL A 423 5.48 -28.47 -1.42
CA VAL A 423 5.77 -27.07 -1.76
C VAL A 423 6.04 -26.95 -3.25
N ALA A 424 5.20 -26.15 -3.92
CA ALA A 424 5.32 -25.85 -5.34
C ALA A 424 5.58 -24.35 -5.54
N VAL A 425 6.27 -24.03 -6.64
CA VAL A 425 6.51 -22.65 -7.05
C VAL A 425 6.09 -22.44 -8.50
N SER A 426 5.42 -21.31 -8.74
CA SER A 426 5.13 -20.80 -10.07
C SER A 426 5.94 -19.53 -10.28
N ILE A 427 6.78 -19.51 -11.33
CA ILE A 427 7.78 -18.45 -11.58
C ILE A 427 7.48 -17.76 -12.90
N TYR A 428 7.46 -16.43 -12.88
CA TYR A 428 7.53 -15.63 -14.09
C TYR A 428 8.96 -15.10 -14.24
N PRO A 429 9.68 -15.48 -15.32
CA PRO A 429 11.09 -15.11 -15.50
C PRO A 429 11.26 -13.62 -15.78
N ASN A 430 12.39 -13.07 -15.39
CA ASN A 430 12.82 -11.74 -15.78
C ASN A 430 13.23 -11.75 -17.25
N LYS A 431 12.49 -11.03 -18.09
CA LYS A 431 12.66 -11.03 -19.55
C LYS A 431 14.06 -10.59 -19.98
N GLU A 432 14.61 -9.57 -19.34
CA GLU A 432 15.95 -9.04 -19.70
C GLU A 432 17.06 -10.05 -19.36
N LYS A 433 16.93 -10.75 -18.21
CA LYS A 433 17.93 -11.72 -17.74
C LYS A 433 17.79 -13.11 -18.40
N SER A 434 16.64 -13.40 -19.00
CA SER A 434 16.35 -14.63 -19.73
C SER A 434 16.38 -14.45 -21.25
N GLU A 435 16.80 -13.28 -21.76
CA GLU A 435 16.89 -13.03 -23.18
C GLU A 435 17.83 -14.02 -23.87
N GLY A 436 17.35 -14.68 -24.92
CA GLY A 436 18.08 -15.69 -25.67
C GLY A 436 18.10 -17.09 -25.04
N MET A 437 17.51 -17.29 -23.86
CA MET A 437 17.41 -18.59 -23.20
C MET A 437 16.12 -19.31 -23.61
N THR A 438 16.23 -20.61 -23.80
CA THR A 438 15.06 -21.49 -23.95
C THR A 438 14.39 -21.73 -22.60
N SER A 439 13.12 -22.14 -22.59
CA SER A 439 12.40 -22.50 -21.35
C SER A 439 13.10 -23.60 -20.56
N TYR A 440 13.81 -24.49 -21.24
CA TYR A 440 14.59 -25.55 -20.60
C TYR A 440 15.81 -25.00 -19.87
N GLU A 441 16.59 -24.13 -20.52
CA GLU A 441 17.77 -23.47 -19.91
C GLU A 441 17.39 -22.61 -18.71
N ILE A 442 16.24 -21.89 -18.80
CA ILE A 442 15.68 -21.14 -17.67
C ILE A 442 15.36 -22.07 -16.51
N LEU A 443 14.69 -23.20 -16.78
CA LEU A 443 14.32 -24.17 -15.76
C LEU A 443 15.54 -24.78 -15.08
N GLU A 444 16.58 -25.17 -15.85
CA GLU A 444 17.80 -25.71 -15.32
C GLU A 444 18.57 -24.74 -14.43
N ALA A 445 18.69 -23.48 -14.87
CA ALA A 445 19.30 -22.42 -14.09
C ALA A 445 18.54 -22.17 -12.78
N LEU A 446 17.20 -22.07 -12.85
CA LEU A 446 16.36 -21.89 -11.67
C LEU A 446 16.43 -23.08 -10.71
N GLN A 447 16.44 -24.32 -11.24
CA GLN A 447 16.54 -25.52 -10.42
C GLN A 447 17.86 -25.57 -9.64
N THR A 448 18.94 -25.09 -10.24
CA THR A 448 20.25 -25.00 -9.59
C THR A 448 20.20 -24.07 -8.38
N GLU A 449 19.65 -22.86 -8.54
CA GLU A 449 19.52 -21.88 -7.46
C GLU A 449 18.52 -22.36 -6.38
N ILE A 450 17.41 -22.96 -6.78
CA ILE A 450 16.41 -23.53 -5.86
C ILE A 450 17.02 -24.66 -5.04
N ASN A 451 17.85 -25.52 -5.64
CA ASN A 451 18.54 -26.58 -4.91
C ASN A 451 19.51 -26.05 -3.84
N LEU A 452 20.15 -24.89 -4.08
CA LEU A 452 20.96 -24.21 -3.06
C LEU A 452 20.08 -23.74 -1.89
N ILE A 453 18.94 -23.14 -2.18
CA ILE A 453 17.97 -22.74 -1.15
C ILE A 453 17.44 -23.95 -0.38
N ASN A 454 17.10 -25.05 -1.07
CA ASN A 454 16.57 -26.27 -0.46
C ASN A 454 17.54 -26.92 0.54
N ARG A 455 18.86 -26.84 0.30
CA ARG A 455 19.87 -27.35 1.24
C ARG A 455 19.82 -26.73 2.62
N GLU A 456 19.34 -25.48 2.70
CA GLU A 456 19.22 -24.74 3.95
C GLU A 456 17.84 -24.91 4.61
N LEU A 457 16.89 -25.56 3.93
CA LEU A 457 15.53 -25.71 4.39
C LEU A 457 15.28 -27.09 5.02
N PRO A 458 14.45 -27.17 6.08
CA PRO A 458 13.92 -28.43 6.55
C PRO A 458 13.19 -29.19 5.42
N LEU A 459 13.25 -30.51 5.41
CA LEU A 459 12.68 -31.34 4.34
C LEU A 459 11.24 -30.97 3.95
N TYR A 460 10.37 -30.70 4.94
CA TYR A 460 8.97 -30.35 4.68
C TYR A 460 8.76 -28.97 4.04
N GLN A 461 9.78 -28.10 4.05
CA GLN A 461 9.73 -26.76 3.44
C GLN A 461 10.43 -26.74 2.07
N GLN A 462 11.09 -27.81 1.68
CA GLN A 462 11.82 -27.86 0.42
C GLN A 462 10.87 -27.77 -0.77
N ILE A 463 11.24 -26.97 -1.75
CA ILE A 463 10.51 -26.79 -2.99
C ILE A 463 10.70 -28.04 -3.84
N GLN A 464 9.60 -28.70 -4.17
CA GLN A 464 9.59 -29.98 -4.89
C GLN A 464 9.08 -29.86 -6.32
N MET A 465 8.25 -28.82 -6.58
CA MET A 465 7.68 -28.60 -7.91
C MET A 465 7.98 -27.18 -8.37
N VAL A 466 8.48 -27.05 -9.60
CA VAL A 466 8.80 -25.77 -10.24
C VAL A 466 8.06 -25.64 -11.55
N SER A 467 7.30 -24.60 -11.75
CA SER A 467 6.63 -24.28 -13.00
C SER A 467 7.03 -22.88 -13.50
N ILE A 468 7.21 -22.75 -14.81
CA ILE A 468 7.53 -21.47 -15.47
C ILE A 468 6.29 -20.96 -16.17
N ARG A 469 5.93 -19.70 -15.88
CA ARG A 469 4.81 -19.02 -16.55
C ARG A 469 5.29 -18.31 -17.81
N GLN A 470 4.45 -18.34 -18.82
CA GLN A 470 4.64 -17.57 -20.06
C GLN A 470 4.06 -16.15 -19.94
N GLN A 471 3.09 -15.95 -19.05
CA GLN A 471 2.40 -14.69 -18.83
C GLN A 471 2.64 -14.18 -17.41
N GLU A 472 2.73 -12.84 -17.30
CA GLU A 472 2.84 -12.16 -16.03
C GLU A 472 1.66 -12.47 -15.10
N PHE A 473 1.91 -12.47 -13.79
CA PHE A 473 0.83 -12.60 -12.81
C PHE A 473 -0.09 -11.40 -12.83
N SER A 474 -1.38 -11.63 -12.72
CA SER A 474 -2.35 -10.55 -12.48
C SER A 474 -2.07 -9.89 -11.13
N LYS A 475 -2.02 -8.54 -11.12
CA LYS A 475 -1.69 -7.76 -9.93
C LYS A 475 -2.82 -6.81 -9.57
N THR A 476 -2.87 -6.41 -8.29
CA THR A 476 -3.74 -5.33 -7.81
C THR A 476 -3.16 -3.97 -8.19
N ALA A 477 -3.94 -2.88 -7.98
CA ALA A 477 -3.46 -1.51 -8.16
C ALA A 477 -2.20 -1.16 -7.34
N LEU A 478 -2.02 -1.80 -6.18
CA LEU A 478 -0.80 -1.72 -5.36
C LEU A 478 0.27 -2.76 -5.77
N GLN A 479 0.14 -3.34 -6.97
CA GLN A 479 1.10 -4.29 -7.54
C GLN A 479 1.31 -5.58 -6.73
N LYS A 480 0.32 -5.98 -5.92
CA LYS A 480 0.30 -7.29 -5.26
C LYS A 480 -0.24 -8.36 -6.20
N ILE A 481 0.40 -9.51 -6.27
CA ILE A 481 -0.05 -10.64 -7.07
C ILE A 481 -1.40 -11.14 -6.54
N LYS A 482 -2.36 -11.33 -7.44
CA LYS A 482 -3.66 -11.96 -7.17
C LYS A 482 -3.47 -13.47 -7.14
N ARG A 483 -3.16 -14.04 -5.97
CA ARG A 483 -2.80 -15.46 -5.80
C ARG A 483 -3.86 -16.44 -6.28
N HIS A 484 -5.14 -16.07 -6.24
CA HIS A 484 -6.24 -16.93 -6.72
C HIS A 484 -6.28 -17.07 -8.25
N LEU A 485 -5.51 -16.25 -8.98
CA LEU A 485 -5.32 -16.30 -10.43
C LEU A 485 -3.90 -16.77 -10.83
N ALA A 486 -3.10 -17.18 -9.86
CA ALA A 486 -1.70 -17.56 -10.05
C ALA A 486 -1.51 -19.01 -10.52
#